data_ccda9986676ea19b7c52d8258b9b3ea7
#
_entry.id   ccda9986676ea19b7c52d8258b9b3ea7
#
_cell.length_a   1.000
_cell.length_b   1.000
_cell.length_c   1.000
_cell.angle_alpha   90.00
_cell.angle_beta   90.00
_cell.angle_gamma   90.00
#
_symmetry.space_group_name_H-M   'P 1'
#
loop_
_entity.id
_entity.type
_entity.pdbx_description
1 polymer ?
#
loop_
_entity_poly.entity_id
_entity_poly.type
_entity_poly.pdbx_seq_one_letter_code
_entity_poly.pdbx_strand_id
1 'polypeptide(L)'
;MFDLTTLAVVSGLTGSLNPMGAYATYLAGFLLIFIIIGVALYIYSALAWYTIAKKLGYQNAWLAWIPIANYFLLPILAKKDWKWGLIMIIPIIGSFLVIIPIIGMIIYVLAALFVAIMSIVWLWQIYKLRNYPGWLSLLPILGIIPILGILALIAHFIVIGMVAWKDRMPRM
;
A
#
# COMPACT_ATOMS: atom_id res chain seq x y z
N MET A 1 -34.40 43.01 22.12
CA MET A 1 -34.91 41.65 21.97
C MET A 1 -33.92 40.92 21.01
N PHE A 2 -33.03 40.09 21.53
CA PHE A 2 -32.09 39.39 20.67
C PHE A 2 -32.88 38.31 19.94
N ASP A 3 -32.75 38.34 18.60
CA ASP A 3 -33.41 37.37 17.72
C ASP A 3 -32.74 36.00 17.86
N LEU A 4 -33.53 34.92 17.96
CA LEU A 4 -33.06 33.53 18.05
C LEU A 4 -32.12 33.15 16.89
N THR A 5 -32.27 33.81 15.71
CA THR A 5 -31.38 33.62 14.56
C THR A 5 -29.97 34.15 14.81
N THR A 6 -29.87 35.31 15.52
CA THR A 6 -28.57 35.88 15.91
C THR A 6 -27.87 35.00 16.94
N LEU A 7 -28.61 34.40 17.88
CA LEU A 7 -28.07 33.45 18.85
C LEU A 7 -27.56 32.17 18.17
N ALA A 8 -28.29 31.64 17.19
CA ALA A 8 -27.86 30.46 16.42
C ALA A 8 -26.60 30.73 15.60
N VAL A 9 -26.48 31.91 14.96
CA VAL A 9 -25.29 32.30 14.22
C VAL A 9 -24.09 32.49 15.16
N VAL A 10 -24.31 33.16 16.32
CA VAL A 10 -23.25 33.35 17.33
C VAL A 10 -22.82 32.01 17.96
N SER A 11 -23.77 31.09 18.22
CA SER A 11 -23.42 29.75 18.73
C SER A 11 -22.67 28.90 17.70
N GLY A 12 -22.98 29.05 16.40
CA GLY A 12 -22.21 28.43 15.31
C GLY A 12 -20.79 28.98 15.22
N LEU A 13 -20.63 30.32 15.36
CA LEU A 13 -19.32 30.99 15.39
C LEU A 13 -18.54 30.67 16.66
N THR A 14 -19.18 30.62 17.83
CA THR A 14 -18.54 30.25 19.09
C THR A 14 -18.20 28.77 19.17
N GLY A 15 -18.98 27.90 18.51
CA GLY A 15 -18.64 26.49 18.33
C GLY A 15 -17.33 26.31 17.53
N SER A 16 -17.09 27.18 16.55
CA SER A 16 -15.82 27.22 15.81
C SER A 16 -14.63 27.77 16.59
N LEU A 17 -14.89 28.55 17.65
CA LEU A 17 -13.87 29.10 18.57
C LEU A 17 -13.55 28.17 19.74
N ASN A 18 -14.28 27.08 19.91
CA ASN A 18 -13.91 26.05 20.88
C ASN A 18 -12.66 25.32 20.36
N PRO A 19 -11.52 25.38 21.09
CA PRO A 19 -10.29 24.73 20.66
C PRO A 19 -10.49 23.25 20.29
N MET A 20 -11.27 22.52 21.07
CA MET A 20 -11.62 21.12 20.78
C MET A 20 -12.38 20.97 19.45
N GLY A 21 -13.35 21.84 19.16
CA GLY A 21 -14.10 21.84 17.90
C GLY A 21 -13.20 22.15 16.69
N ALA A 22 -12.29 23.13 16.84
CA ALA A 22 -11.32 23.45 15.83
C ALA A 22 -10.38 22.28 15.53
N TYR A 23 -9.82 21.63 16.57
CA TYR A 23 -8.98 20.42 16.39
C TYR A 23 -9.74 19.28 15.72
N ALA A 24 -11.00 19.04 16.09
CA ALA A 24 -11.82 18.01 15.47
C ALA A 24 -12.05 18.29 13.97
N THR A 25 -12.28 19.55 13.59
CA THR A 25 -12.46 19.95 12.21
C THR A 25 -11.18 19.79 11.39
N TYR A 26 -10.02 20.21 11.92
CA TYR A 26 -8.73 20.00 11.27
C TYR A 26 -8.40 18.51 11.13
N LEU A 27 -8.65 17.71 12.16
CA LEU A 27 -8.44 16.28 12.14
C LEU A 27 -9.33 15.60 11.09
N ALA A 28 -10.61 15.97 11.03
CA ALA A 28 -11.54 15.45 10.04
C ALA A 28 -11.11 15.81 8.60
N GLY A 29 -10.71 17.07 8.38
CA GLY A 29 -10.18 17.50 7.07
C GLY A 29 -8.92 16.74 6.67
N PHE A 30 -7.99 16.56 7.60
CA PHE A 30 -6.77 15.79 7.39
C PHE A 30 -7.07 14.32 7.05
N LEU A 31 -7.95 13.66 7.82
CA LEU A 31 -8.38 12.29 7.55
C LEU A 31 -9.04 12.16 6.18
N LEU A 32 -9.88 13.10 5.78
CA LEU A 32 -10.54 13.08 4.47
C LEU A 32 -9.51 13.15 3.34
N ILE A 33 -8.50 14.02 3.44
CA ILE A 33 -7.41 14.10 2.46
C ILE A 33 -6.65 12.77 2.38
N PHE A 34 -6.34 12.16 3.54
CA PHE A 34 -5.64 10.86 3.58
C PHE A 34 -6.48 9.74 2.94
N ILE A 35 -7.80 9.73 3.17
CA ILE A 35 -8.70 8.76 2.54
C ILE A 35 -8.70 8.94 1.02
N ILE A 36 -8.82 10.18 0.52
CA ILE A 36 -8.81 10.46 -0.93
C ILE A 36 -7.49 10.01 -1.56
N ILE A 37 -6.36 10.36 -0.96
CA ILE A 37 -5.03 9.94 -1.44
C ILE A 37 -4.91 8.41 -1.39
N GLY A 38 -5.34 7.78 -0.30
CA GLY A 38 -5.31 6.33 -0.13
C GLY A 38 -6.12 5.60 -1.21
N VAL A 39 -7.33 6.06 -1.48
CA VAL A 39 -8.18 5.51 -2.54
C VAL A 39 -7.55 5.70 -3.92
N ALA A 40 -6.98 6.87 -4.21
CA ALA A 40 -6.30 7.13 -5.47
C ALA A 40 -5.09 6.19 -5.69
N LEU A 41 -4.24 6.02 -4.66
CA LEU A 41 -3.11 5.12 -4.69
C LEU A 41 -3.53 3.65 -4.80
N TYR A 42 -4.63 3.27 -4.15
CA TYR A 42 -5.19 1.93 -4.28
C TYR A 42 -5.65 1.64 -5.71
N ILE A 43 -6.43 2.54 -6.31
CA ILE A 43 -6.90 2.40 -7.70
C ILE A 43 -5.70 2.32 -8.65
N TYR A 44 -4.72 3.20 -8.49
CA TYR A 44 -3.51 3.19 -9.29
C TYR A 44 -2.77 1.85 -9.19
N SER A 45 -2.57 1.34 -7.97
CA SER A 45 -1.90 0.05 -7.73
C SER A 45 -2.68 -1.10 -8.34
N ALA A 46 -4.00 -1.14 -8.16
CA ALA A 46 -4.86 -2.18 -8.72
C ALA A 46 -4.81 -2.21 -10.25
N LEU A 47 -4.84 -1.04 -10.90
CA LEU A 47 -4.71 -0.92 -12.35
C LEU A 47 -3.33 -1.37 -12.83
N ALA A 48 -2.26 -0.99 -12.13
CA ALA A 48 -0.91 -1.37 -12.49
C ALA A 48 -0.72 -2.90 -12.39
N TRP A 49 -1.12 -3.52 -11.27
CA TRP A 49 -1.05 -4.96 -11.10
C TRP A 49 -1.95 -5.73 -12.06
N TYR A 50 -3.15 -5.22 -12.32
CA TYR A 50 -4.05 -5.78 -13.34
C TYR A 50 -3.38 -5.81 -14.72
N THR A 51 -2.73 -4.70 -15.10
CA THR A 51 -2.05 -4.58 -16.40
C THR A 51 -0.83 -5.50 -16.47
N ILE A 52 -0.01 -5.58 -15.40
CA ILE A 52 1.13 -6.50 -15.32
C ILE A 52 0.64 -7.94 -15.45
N ALA A 53 -0.42 -8.31 -14.73
CA ALA A 53 -0.99 -9.66 -14.77
C ALA A 53 -1.46 -10.03 -16.18
N LYS A 54 -2.19 -9.14 -16.85
CA LYS A 54 -2.59 -9.35 -18.25
C LYS A 54 -1.41 -9.53 -19.20
N LYS A 55 -0.39 -8.69 -19.08
CA LYS A 55 0.80 -8.75 -19.93
C LYS A 55 1.67 -9.99 -19.66
N LEU A 56 1.56 -10.59 -18.47
CA LEU A 56 2.20 -11.87 -18.15
C LEU A 56 1.34 -13.09 -18.50
N GLY A 57 0.17 -12.88 -19.14
CA GLY A 57 -0.71 -13.94 -19.60
C GLY A 57 -1.59 -14.57 -18.50
N TYR A 58 -1.73 -13.88 -17.34
CA TYR A 58 -2.56 -14.42 -16.25
C TYR A 58 -4.04 -14.10 -16.49
N GLN A 59 -4.87 -15.17 -16.54
CA GLN A 59 -6.28 -15.06 -16.89
C GLN A 59 -7.10 -14.30 -15.84
N ASN A 60 -6.80 -14.53 -14.56
CA ASN A 60 -7.55 -13.95 -13.45
C ASN A 60 -6.94 -12.61 -12.96
N ALA A 61 -6.57 -11.74 -13.89
CA ALA A 61 -5.96 -10.43 -13.57
C ALA A 61 -6.85 -9.55 -12.67
N TRP A 62 -8.17 -9.77 -12.67
CA TRP A 62 -9.13 -9.07 -11.82
C TRP A 62 -8.88 -9.23 -10.31
N LEU A 63 -8.13 -10.26 -9.90
CA LEU A 63 -7.70 -10.43 -8.51
C LEU A 63 -6.89 -9.24 -7.97
N ALA A 64 -6.30 -8.44 -8.87
CA ALA A 64 -5.60 -7.21 -8.48
C ALA A 64 -6.51 -6.18 -7.78
N TRP A 65 -7.83 -6.23 -8.03
CA TRP A 65 -8.82 -5.34 -7.44
C TRP A 65 -9.30 -5.78 -6.05
N ILE A 66 -9.01 -6.99 -5.64
CA ILE A 66 -9.41 -7.50 -4.32
C ILE A 66 -8.21 -7.40 -3.38
N PRO A 67 -8.29 -6.62 -2.28
CA PRO A 67 -7.13 -6.37 -1.40
C PRO A 67 -6.48 -7.64 -0.88
N ILE A 68 -7.27 -8.63 -0.45
CA ILE A 68 -6.76 -9.91 0.07
C ILE A 68 -6.22 -10.78 -1.06
N ALA A 69 -6.91 -10.85 -2.19
CA ALA A 69 -6.50 -11.66 -3.34
C ALA A 69 -5.22 -11.13 -4.00
N ASN A 70 -4.95 -9.83 -3.90
CA ASN A 70 -3.73 -9.21 -4.39
C ASN A 70 -2.46 -9.78 -3.73
N TYR A 71 -2.53 -10.25 -2.48
CA TYR A 71 -1.40 -10.92 -1.83
C TYR A 71 -1.01 -12.24 -2.51
N PHE A 72 -1.97 -12.95 -3.11
CA PHE A 72 -1.71 -14.16 -3.87
C PHE A 72 -1.20 -13.88 -5.28
N LEU A 73 -1.50 -12.69 -5.81
CA LEU A 73 -1.11 -12.33 -7.17
C LEU A 73 0.41 -12.25 -7.32
N LEU A 74 1.12 -11.76 -6.32
CA LEU A 74 2.57 -11.55 -6.36
C LEU A 74 3.35 -12.87 -6.61
N PRO A 75 3.18 -13.95 -5.84
CA PRO A 75 3.84 -15.22 -6.11
C PRO A 75 3.38 -15.86 -7.43
N ILE A 76 2.08 -15.76 -7.77
CA ILE A 76 1.56 -16.31 -9.02
C ILE A 76 2.23 -15.65 -10.23
N LEU A 77 2.35 -14.34 -10.26
CA LEU A 77 3.01 -13.59 -11.34
C LEU A 77 4.52 -13.88 -11.40
N ALA A 78 5.13 -14.22 -10.26
CA ALA A 78 6.51 -14.70 -10.20
C ALA A 78 6.66 -16.19 -10.61
N LYS A 79 5.59 -16.79 -11.20
CA LYS A 79 5.54 -18.21 -11.60
C LYS A 79 5.79 -19.19 -10.44
N LYS A 80 5.32 -18.85 -9.25
CA LYS A 80 5.33 -19.70 -8.06
C LYS A 80 3.92 -20.22 -7.79
N ASP A 81 3.82 -21.26 -6.95
CA ASP A 81 2.54 -21.79 -6.50
C ASP A 81 1.77 -20.71 -5.72
N TRP A 82 0.45 -20.65 -5.91
CA TRP A 82 -0.43 -19.72 -5.20
C TRP A 82 -0.36 -19.84 -3.67
N LYS A 83 -0.03 -21.06 -3.18
CA LYS A 83 0.15 -21.36 -1.75
C LYS A 83 1.16 -20.43 -1.07
N TRP A 84 2.15 -19.94 -1.81
CA TRP A 84 3.10 -18.95 -1.29
C TRP A 84 2.42 -17.63 -0.88
N GLY A 85 1.25 -17.34 -1.44
CA GLY A 85 0.45 -16.19 -1.01
C GLY A 85 -0.04 -16.28 0.44
N LEU A 86 -0.17 -17.50 0.98
CA LEU A 86 -0.54 -17.70 2.39
C LEU A 86 0.51 -17.13 3.34
N ILE A 87 1.78 -17.11 2.94
CA ILE A 87 2.87 -16.53 3.73
C ILE A 87 2.65 -15.02 3.95
N MET A 88 2.05 -14.34 2.97
CA MET A 88 1.72 -12.91 3.08
C MET A 88 0.70 -12.61 4.19
N ILE A 89 -0.10 -13.61 4.58
CA ILE A 89 -1.13 -13.47 5.62
C ILE A 89 -0.51 -13.67 7.02
N ILE A 90 0.64 -14.32 7.12
CA ILE A 90 1.29 -14.62 8.42
C ILE A 90 1.51 -13.37 9.29
N PRO A 91 2.01 -12.23 8.79
CA PRO A 91 2.14 -11.03 9.62
C PRO A 91 0.80 -10.48 10.10
N ILE A 92 -0.28 -10.65 9.32
CA ILE A 92 -1.63 -10.23 9.72
C ILE A 92 -2.09 -11.05 10.92
N ILE A 93 -1.90 -12.37 10.88
CA ILE A 93 -2.21 -13.26 12.01
C ILE A 93 -1.26 -12.97 13.16
N GLY A 94 0.03 -12.77 12.88
CA GLY A 94 1.06 -12.45 13.86
C GLY A 94 0.80 -11.16 14.64
N SER A 95 0.10 -10.18 14.03
CA SER A 95 -0.27 -8.94 14.73
C SER A 95 -1.18 -9.18 15.93
N PHE A 96 -1.99 -10.23 15.92
CA PHE A 96 -2.81 -10.63 17.08
C PHE A 96 -1.97 -11.26 18.21
N LEU A 97 -0.82 -11.87 17.85
CA LEU A 97 0.09 -12.47 18.83
C LEU A 97 0.92 -11.43 19.59
N VAL A 98 0.95 -10.18 19.14
CA VAL A 98 1.61 -9.06 19.84
C VAL A 98 1.01 -8.81 21.24
N ILE A 99 -0.20 -9.32 21.50
CA ILE A 99 -0.82 -9.34 22.85
C ILE A 99 0.06 -10.11 23.85
N ILE A 100 0.86 -11.07 23.38
CA ILE A 100 1.85 -11.78 24.21
C ILE A 100 3.14 -10.96 24.16
N PRO A 101 3.51 -10.24 25.23
CA PRO A 101 4.66 -9.35 25.21
C PRO A 101 5.94 -10.15 24.94
N ILE A 102 6.89 -9.54 24.23
CA ILE A 102 8.22 -10.06 23.85
C ILE A 102 8.14 -11.18 22.81
N ILE A 103 7.55 -12.34 23.13
CA ILE A 103 7.50 -13.50 22.21
C ILE A 103 6.69 -13.20 20.97
N GLY A 104 5.49 -12.61 21.12
CA GLY A 104 4.63 -12.23 20.00
C GLY A 104 5.30 -11.18 19.12
N MET A 105 5.99 -10.21 19.71
CA MET A 105 6.72 -9.17 18.96
C MET A 105 7.89 -9.78 18.14
N ILE A 106 8.65 -10.71 18.72
CA ILE A 106 9.75 -11.39 18.01
C ILE A 106 9.20 -12.19 16.82
N ILE A 107 8.14 -12.97 17.03
CA ILE A 107 7.52 -13.78 15.96
C ILE A 107 7.00 -12.85 14.85
N TYR A 108 6.32 -11.74 15.21
CA TYR A 108 5.83 -10.76 14.25
C TYR A 108 6.96 -10.17 13.40
N VAL A 109 8.05 -9.71 14.03
CA VAL A 109 9.19 -9.10 13.32
C VAL A 109 9.85 -10.11 12.39
N LEU A 110 10.07 -11.34 12.82
CA LEU A 110 10.66 -12.38 11.98
C LEU A 110 9.77 -12.73 10.80
N ALA A 111 8.45 -12.85 11.01
CA ALA A 111 7.49 -13.09 9.95
C ALA A 111 7.43 -11.93 8.95
N ALA A 112 7.42 -10.68 9.43
CA ALA A 112 7.42 -9.49 8.59
C ALA A 112 8.70 -9.39 7.73
N LEU A 113 9.86 -9.66 8.30
CA LEU A 113 11.14 -9.70 7.58
C LEU A 113 11.14 -10.79 6.50
N PHE A 114 10.65 -11.98 6.83
CA PHE A 114 10.56 -13.08 5.88
C PHE A 114 9.66 -12.71 4.68
N VAL A 115 8.48 -12.14 4.95
CA VAL A 115 7.55 -11.68 3.90
C VAL A 115 8.17 -10.55 3.07
N ALA A 116 8.87 -9.61 3.69
CA ALA A 116 9.55 -8.53 2.98
C ALA A 116 10.60 -9.07 2.00
N ILE A 117 11.45 -10.01 2.44
CA ILE A 117 12.47 -10.65 1.60
C ILE A 117 11.80 -11.38 0.42
N MET A 118 10.77 -12.20 0.69
CA MET A 118 10.05 -12.93 -0.35
C MET A 118 9.38 -12.01 -1.36
N SER A 119 8.78 -10.92 -0.90
CA SER A 119 8.18 -9.91 -1.77
C SER A 119 9.20 -9.29 -2.73
N ILE A 120 10.39 -8.97 -2.24
CA ILE A 120 11.49 -8.45 -3.07
C ILE A 120 11.91 -9.47 -4.12
N VAL A 121 12.07 -10.74 -3.74
CA VAL A 121 12.45 -11.81 -4.68
C VAL A 121 11.40 -11.98 -5.77
N TRP A 122 10.11 -11.95 -5.42
CA TRP A 122 9.03 -12.07 -6.41
C TRP A 122 8.94 -10.84 -7.31
N LEU A 123 9.06 -9.63 -6.77
CA LEU A 123 9.13 -8.40 -7.56
C LEU A 123 10.31 -8.43 -8.51
N TRP A 124 11.48 -8.92 -8.07
CA TRP A 124 12.66 -9.09 -8.92
C TRP A 124 12.36 -9.99 -10.13
N GLN A 125 11.69 -11.13 -9.90
CA GLN A 125 11.31 -12.05 -10.95
C GLN A 125 10.30 -11.42 -11.91
N ILE A 126 9.25 -10.75 -11.39
CA ILE A 126 8.24 -10.06 -12.19
C ILE A 126 8.86 -8.98 -13.06
N TYR A 127 9.78 -8.18 -12.51
CA TYR A 127 10.46 -7.13 -13.28
C TYR A 127 11.32 -7.72 -14.39
N LYS A 128 12.04 -8.81 -14.13
CA LYS A 128 12.78 -9.53 -15.17
C LYS A 128 11.88 -10.08 -16.27
N LEU A 129 10.73 -10.66 -15.91
CA LEU A 129 9.76 -11.15 -16.89
C LEU A 129 9.18 -10.03 -17.78
N ARG A 130 9.21 -8.81 -17.30
CA ARG A 130 8.79 -7.61 -18.02
C ARG A 130 9.97 -6.86 -18.70
N ASN A 131 11.14 -7.49 -18.79
CA ASN A 131 12.39 -6.92 -19.35
C ASN A 131 12.90 -5.67 -18.59
N TYR A 132 12.54 -5.55 -17.31
CA TYR A 132 13.06 -4.51 -16.42
C TYR A 132 14.20 -5.05 -15.54
N PRO A 133 15.12 -4.18 -15.10
CA PRO A 133 16.19 -4.60 -14.20
C PRO A 133 15.59 -4.98 -12.83
N GLY A 134 15.95 -6.17 -12.33
CA GLY A 134 15.41 -6.70 -11.08
C GLY A 134 15.74 -5.84 -9.85
N TRP A 135 16.90 -5.15 -9.85
CA TRP A 135 17.32 -4.32 -8.70
C TRP A 135 16.33 -3.20 -8.34
N LEU A 136 15.42 -2.83 -9.25
CA LEU A 136 14.33 -1.89 -8.94
C LEU A 136 13.39 -2.42 -7.84
N SER A 137 13.36 -3.73 -7.59
CA SER A 137 12.62 -4.33 -6.47
C SER A 137 13.20 -3.98 -5.09
N LEU A 138 14.43 -3.46 -5.04
CA LEU A 138 15.08 -3.05 -3.79
C LEU A 138 14.67 -1.65 -3.33
N LEU A 139 13.98 -0.87 -4.17
CA LEU A 139 13.55 0.48 -3.82
C LEU A 139 12.78 0.56 -2.49
N PRO A 140 11.86 -0.37 -2.15
CA PRO A 140 11.17 -0.32 -0.86
C PRO A 140 12.10 -0.41 0.36
N ILE A 141 13.29 -1.00 0.22
CA ILE A 141 14.28 -1.08 1.32
C ILE A 141 14.75 0.31 1.74
N LEU A 142 14.86 1.24 0.80
CA LEU A 142 15.21 2.63 1.10
C LEU A 142 14.17 3.31 2.00
N GLY A 143 12.96 2.76 2.05
CA GLY A 143 11.89 3.21 2.94
C GLY A 143 12.19 3.03 4.44
N ILE A 144 13.18 2.21 4.78
CA ILE A 144 13.65 2.02 6.18
C ILE A 144 14.31 3.31 6.70
N ILE A 145 14.87 4.13 5.79
CA ILE A 145 15.49 5.41 6.16
C ILE A 145 14.42 6.49 6.13
N PRO A 146 14.05 7.13 7.26
CA PRO A 146 12.89 8.02 7.35
C PRO A 146 12.90 9.15 6.31
N ILE A 147 14.06 9.77 6.06
CA ILE A 147 14.21 10.87 5.11
C ILE A 147 14.00 10.39 3.65
N LEU A 148 14.48 9.19 3.32
CA LEU A 148 14.37 8.60 1.98
C LEU A 148 13.05 7.84 1.77
N GLY A 149 12.29 7.57 2.84
CA GLY A 149 11.09 6.74 2.78
C GLY A 149 10.03 7.27 1.83
N ILE A 150 9.75 8.57 1.87
CA ILE A 150 8.77 9.20 0.98
C ILE A 150 9.24 9.14 -0.47
N LEU A 151 10.52 9.44 -0.73
CA LEU A 151 11.10 9.37 -2.07
C LEU A 151 11.11 7.94 -2.60
N ALA A 152 11.44 6.96 -1.76
CA ALA A 152 11.41 5.55 -2.10
C ALA A 152 9.99 5.06 -2.43
N LEU A 153 8.99 5.52 -1.68
CA LEU A 153 7.59 5.23 -1.94
C LEU A 153 7.15 5.78 -3.30
N ILE A 154 7.43 7.05 -3.58
CA ILE A 154 7.11 7.69 -4.86
C ILE A 154 7.83 6.95 -6.00
N ALA A 155 9.13 6.67 -5.86
CA ALA A 155 9.90 5.94 -6.85
C ALA A 155 9.33 4.53 -7.09
N HIS A 156 8.90 3.84 -6.04
CA HIS A 156 8.26 2.52 -6.15
C HIS A 156 6.98 2.57 -6.99
N PHE A 157 6.09 3.54 -6.74
CA PHE A 157 4.88 3.72 -7.54
C PHE A 157 5.18 4.07 -9.00
N ILE A 158 6.17 4.93 -9.25
CA ILE A 158 6.63 5.25 -10.62
C ILE A 158 7.13 3.99 -11.32
N VAL A 159 7.94 3.17 -10.66
CA VAL A 159 8.49 1.95 -11.23
C VAL A 159 7.40 0.94 -11.55
N ILE A 160 6.44 0.72 -10.63
CA ILE A 160 5.30 -0.18 -10.90
C ILE A 160 4.53 0.30 -12.12
N GLY A 161 4.25 1.61 -12.24
CA GLY A 161 3.60 2.18 -13.41
C GLY A 161 4.40 1.98 -14.69
N MET A 162 5.72 2.20 -14.66
CA MET A 162 6.58 1.93 -15.82
C MET A 162 6.53 0.46 -16.24
N VAL A 163 6.59 -0.47 -15.29
CA VAL A 163 6.51 -1.91 -15.55
C VAL A 163 5.15 -2.32 -16.09
N ALA A 164 4.08 -1.64 -15.64
CA ALA A 164 2.72 -1.92 -16.10
C ALA A 164 2.47 -1.44 -17.54
N TRP A 165 2.82 -0.19 -17.84
CA TRP A 165 2.37 0.46 -19.08
C TRP A 165 3.43 0.57 -20.15
N LYS A 166 4.72 0.69 -19.78
CA LYS A 166 5.81 0.81 -20.76
C LYS A 166 6.38 -0.57 -21.11
N ASP A 167 6.21 -1.00 -22.36
CA ASP A 167 6.82 -2.23 -22.86
C ASP A 167 8.27 -1.99 -23.23
N ARG A 168 9.15 -2.89 -22.80
CA ARG A 168 10.56 -2.90 -23.18
C ARG A 168 10.82 -4.09 -24.09
N MET A 169 11.59 -3.85 -25.16
CA MET A 169 12.06 -4.94 -26.01
C MET A 169 12.93 -5.91 -25.21
N PRO A 170 12.91 -7.22 -25.55
CA PRO A 170 13.82 -8.18 -24.95
C PRO A 170 15.27 -7.69 -25.11
N ARG A 171 16.06 -7.81 -24.07
CA ARG A 171 17.51 -7.60 -24.18
C ARG A 171 18.07 -8.78 -24.97
N MET A 172 18.59 -8.51 -26.13
CA MET A 172 19.37 -9.47 -26.90
C MET A 172 20.59 -9.89 -26.11
#